data_5326e8fa5e51e8de13c542974777bfa5
#
_entry.id   5326e8fa5e51e8de13c542974777bfa5
#
_cell.length_a   1.000
_cell.length_b   1.000
_cell.length_c   1.000
_cell.angle_alpha   90.00
_cell.angle_beta   90.00
_cell.angle_gamma   90.00
#
_symmetry.space_group_name_H-M   'P 1'
#
loop_
_entity.id
_entity.type
_entity.pdbx_description
1 polymer ?
#
loop_
_entity_poly.entity_id
_entity_poly.type
_entity_poly.pdbx_seq_one_letter_code
_entity_poly.pdbx_strand_id
1 'polypeptide(L)'
;MEREENIRDNIIKLPKIELHCHLDGSLSREFVEKRLGRTVQEAELSVSDDCTSLAQYLEKFDLPGQCIQDEKGLEGAAYDVLKGMHRENVVYAEIRFAPLLSENERMSCERVIEAALKGLDRGKKDFGIEYGLIVCAMRHHSEEQNRRMLHTAREFLGAGVCAADLAGAEVPYPMSGFMELFKYAKQLGLPFTIHAGECGNAQNIIDAVEVGADRIGHGIAMRGHGDLERQL
;
A
#
# COMPACT_ATOMS: atom_id res chain seq x y z
N MET A 1 4.88 -31.50 18.11
CA MET A 1 6.05 -30.64 18.35
C MET A 1 7.09 -30.82 17.23
N GLU A 2 7.88 -31.87 17.11
CA GLU A 2 8.89 -32.02 16.03
C GLU A 2 8.34 -31.88 14.61
N ARG A 3 7.13 -32.36 14.33
CA ARG A 3 6.49 -32.25 13.00
C ARG A 3 6.01 -30.83 12.71
N GLU A 4 5.58 -30.09 13.69
CA GLU A 4 5.13 -28.69 13.60
C GLU A 4 6.32 -27.72 13.47
N GLU A 5 7.41 -27.96 14.22
CA GLU A 5 8.68 -27.24 14.06
C GLU A 5 9.25 -27.41 12.64
N ASN A 6 9.24 -28.63 12.12
CA ASN A 6 9.72 -28.92 10.75
C ASN A 6 8.85 -28.23 9.67
N ILE A 7 7.53 -28.14 9.86
CA ILE A 7 6.64 -27.42 8.93
C ILE A 7 6.92 -25.91 8.97
N ARG A 8 7.06 -25.33 10.17
CA ARG A 8 7.37 -23.92 10.35
C ARG A 8 8.70 -23.53 9.71
N ASP A 9 9.76 -24.32 9.95
CA ASP A 9 11.08 -24.09 9.38
C ASP A 9 11.08 -24.20 7.85
N ASN A 10 10.27 -25.09 7.29
CA ASN A 10 10.11 -25.21 5.85
C ASN A 10 9.36 -24.00 5.25
N ILE A 11 8.30 -23.52 5.92
CA ILE A 11 7.54 -22.34 5.48
C ILE A 11 8.42 -21.08 5.49
N ILE A 12 9.26 -20.92 6.51
CA ILE A 12 10.19 -19.77 6.60
C ILE A 12 11.16 -19.74 5.40
N LYS A 13 11.61 -20.91 4.94
CA LYS A 13 12.55 -21.04 3.83
C LYS A 13 11.93 -20.89 2.44
N LEU A 14 10.61 -21.00 2.32
CA LEU A 14 9.94 -20.82 1.02
C LEU A 14 10.08 -19.37 0.53
N PRO A 15 10.35 -19.17 -0.77
CA PRO A 15 10.27 -17.83 -1.35
C PRO A 15 8.82 -17.34 -1.30
N LYS A 16 8.64 -16.08 -0.92
CA LYS A 16 7.32 -15.46 -0.76
C LYS A 16 7.16 -14.28 -1.72
N ILE A 17 5.92 -13.99 -2.06
CA ILE A 17 5.51 -12.83 -2.83
C ILE A 17 4.57 -12.03 -1.95
N GLU A 18 4.83 -10.72 -1.80
CA GLU A 18 3.96 -9.78 -1.10
C GLU A 18 3.33 -8.81 -2.11
N LEU A 19 2.01 -8.80 -2.19
CA LEU A 19 1.27 -7.96 -3.16
C LEU A 19 0.44 -6.86 -2.51
N HIS A 20 0.45 -6.75 -1.16
CA HIS A 20 -0.39 -5.79 -0.46
C HIS A 20 0.30 -5.20 0.78
N CYS A 21 1.42 -4.54 0.59
CA CYS A 21 2.18 -3.92 1.68
C CYS A 21 2.12 -2.40 1.61
N HIS A 22 1.54 -1.77 2.64
CA HIS A 22 1.55 -0.32 2.79
C HIS A 22 2.88 0.15 3.38
N LEU A 23 3.56 1.08 2.69
CA LEU A 23 4.85 1.63 3.12
C LEU A 23 4.76 2.23 4.53
N ASP A 24 3.77 3.08 4.74
CA ASP A 24 3.50 3.79 5.99
C ASP A 24 2.89 2.90 7.09
N GLY A 25 2.42 1.71 6.75
CA GLY A 25 1.92 0.70 7.70
C GLY A 25 2.92 -0.39 8.07
N SER A 26 4.11 -0.41 7.45
CA SER A 26 5.05 -1.54 7.54
C SER A 26 6.47 -1.15 7.98
N LEU A 27 6.64 0.07 8.51
CA LEU A 27 7.94 0.55 9.00
C LEU A 27 8.35 -0.20 10.27
N SER A 28 9.63 -0.57 10.35
CA SER A 28 10.16 -1.15 11.57
C SER A 28 10.14 -0.13 12.72
N ARG A 29 9.90 -0.61 13.94
CA ARG A 29 9.99 0.21 15.14
C ARG A 29 11.34 0.92 15.25
N GLU A 30 12.45 0.23 14.92
CA GLU A 30 13.79 0.80 14.89
C GLU A 30 13.89 2.02 13.96
N PHE A 31 13.32 1.92 12.77
CA PHE A 31 13.28 3.03 11.82
C PHE A 31 12.47 4.21 12.36
N VAL A 32 11.28 3.97 12.89
CA VAL A 32 10.40 5.01 13.43
C VAL A 32 11.07 5.71 14.62
N GLU A 33 11.63 4.96 15.58
CA GLU A 33 12.36 5.51 16.74
C GLU A 33 13.53 6.39 16.32
N LYS A 34 14.30 5.93 15.33
CA LYS A 34 15.43 6.71 14.79
C LYS A 34 14.98 8.01 14.12
N ARG A 35 13.86 7.97 13.37
CA ARG A 35 13.31 9.16 12.71
C ARG A 35 12.74 10.18 13.70
N LEU A 36 12.06 9.70 14.72
CA LEU A 36 11.43 10.56 15.75
C LEU A 36 12.38 10.99 16.86
N GLY A 37 13.53 10.33 17.02
CA GLY A 37 14.49 10.61 18.08
C GLY A 37 13.99 10.23 19.47
N ARG A 38 13.02 9.30 19.57
CA ARG A 38 12.45 8.81 20.84
C ARG A 38 12.07 7.33 20.75
N THR A 39 11.92 6.70 21.91
CA THR A 39 11.33 5.35 21.99
C THR A 39 9.85 5.38 21.63
N VAL A 40 9.39 4.34 20.94
CA VAL A 40 8.00 4.16 20.51
C VAL A 40 7.44 2.88 21.12
N GLN A 41 6.25 2.96 21.70
CA GLN A 41 5.58 1.78 22.24
C GLN A 41 4.87 1.01 21.10
N GLU A 42 4.74 -0.31 21.24
CA GLU A 42 4.06 -1.15 20.26
C GLU A 42 2.64 -0.67 19.96
N ALA A 43 1.89 -0.29 20.99
CA ALA A 43 0.54 0.24 20.87
C ALA A 43 0.42 1.57 20.08
N GLU A 44 1.54 2.26 19.82
CA GLU A 44 1.55 3.45 18.96
C GLU A 44 1.59 3.05 17.47
N LEU A 45 2.08 1.85 17.13
CA LEU A 45 2.25 1.35 15.75
C LEU A 45 1.24 0.28 15.35
N SER A 46 0.63 -0.40 16.31
CA SER A 46 -0.32 -1.49 16.08
C SER A 46 -1.62 -1.26 16.83
N VAL A 47 -2.69 -1.84 16.32
CA VAL A 47 -3.96 -1.92 17.04
C VAL A 47 -3.95 -3.10 18.01
N SER A 48 -4.75 -3.01 19.06
CA SER A 48 -5.03 -4.11 19.96
C SER A 48 -6.09 -5.07 19.40
N ASP A 49 -6.22 -6.25 19.99
CA ASP A 49 -7.18 -7.29 19.58
C ASP A 49 -8.65 -6.83 19.68
N ASP A 50 -8.93 -5.76 20.40
CA ASP A 50 -10.25 -5.14 20.54
C ASP A 50 -10.55 -4.04 19.50
N CYS A 51 -9.70 -3.86 18.49
CA CYS A 51 -9.95 -2.97 17.37
C CYS A 51 -11.21 -3.43 16.60
N THR A 52 -12.21 -2.55 16.52
CA THR A 52 -13.53 -2.87 15.93
C THR A 52 -13.86 -2.06 14.68
N SER A 53 -12.99 -1.15 14.26
CA SER A 53 -13.27 -0.31 13.08
C SER A 53 -12.02 -0.02 12.26
N LEU A 54 -12.21 0.12 10.94
CA LEU A 54 -11.16 0.59 10.04
C LEU A 54 -10.63 1.97 10.45
N ALA A 55 -11.49 2.86 10.98
CA ALA A 55 -11.05 4.18 11.43
C ALA A 55 -9.99 4.10 12.54
N GLN A 56 -10.19 3.27 13.55
CA GLN A 56 -9.20 3.03 14.62
C GLN A 56 -7.89 2.44 14.06
N TYR A 57 -7.99 1.54 13.08
CA TYR A 57 -6.83 0.98 12.41
C TYR A 57 -6.03 2.06 11.65
N LEU A 58 -6.72 2.93 10.90
CA LEU A 58 -6.09 3.99 10.12
C LEU A 58 -5.37 5.04 10.98
N GLU A 59 -5.75 5.25 12.24
CA GLU A 59 -5.04 6.15 13.17
C GLU A 59 -3.58 5.72 13.41
N LYS A 60 -3.26 4.42 13.21
CA LYS A 60 -1.90 3.90 13.38
C LYS A 60 -0.93 4.30 12.26
N PHE A 61 -1.43 4.84 11.18
CA PHE A 61 -0.62 5.37 10.09
C PHE A 61 -0.10 6.80 10.36
N ASP A 62 -0.69 7.52 11.32
CA ASP A 62 -0.33 8.90 11.64
C ASP A 62 1.12 9.04 12.13
N LEU A 63 1.57 8.14 13.00
CA LEU A 63 2.92 8.19 13.54
C LEU A 63 3.98 7.80 12.50
N PRO A 64 3.86 6.67 11.78
CA PRO A 64 4.75 6.35 10.66
C PRO A 64 4.72 7.42 9.56
N GLY A 65 3.56 8.02 9.28
CA GLY A 65 3.39 9.11 8.32
C GLY A 65 4.31 10.31 8.61
N GLN A 66 4.55 10.63 9.88
CA GLN A 66 5.50 11.69 10.27
C GLN A 66 6.95 11.38 9.89
N CYS A 67 7.30 10.10 9.74
CA CYS A 67 8.65 9.66 9.40
C CYS A 67 9.00 9.83 7.92
N ILE A 68 8.00 10.03 7.05
CA ILE A 68 8.13 10.05 5.58
C ILE A 68 7.77 11.43 4.98
N GLN A 69 7.98 12.52 5.72
CA GLN A 69 7.69 13.88 5.29
C GLN A 69 8.88 14.59 4.61
N ASP A 70 9.98 13.87 4.36
CA ASP A 70 11.13 14.35 3.59
C ASP A 70 11.75 13.21 2.75
N GLU A 71 12.60 13.56 1.76
CA GLU A 71 13.24 12.58 0.86
C GLU A 71 14.01 11.49 1.59
N LYS A 72 14.74 11.85 2.65
CA LYS A 72 15.52 10.89 3.44
C LYS A 72 14.62 9.92 4.21
N GLY A 73 13.49 10.42 4.67
CA GLY A 73 12.46 9.61 5.33
C GLY A 73 11.86 8.60 4.36
N LEU A 74 11.43 9.04 3.19
CA LEU A 74 10.85 8.17 2.15
C LEU A 74 11.86 7.15 1.64
N GLU A 75 13.08 7.57 1.27
CA GLU A 75 14.15 6.65 0.86
C GLU A 75 14.45 5.62 1.94
N GLY A 76 14.58 6.09 3.20
CA GLY A 76 14.86 5.23 4.34
C GLY A 76 13.73 4.24 4.63
N ALA A 77 12.48 4.69 4.59
CA ALA A 77 11.28 3.89 4.81
C ALA A 77 11.16 2.76 3.77
N ALA A 78 11.27 3.09 2.49
CA ALA A 78 11.21 2.13 1.41
C ALA A 78 12.32 1.06 1.51
N TYR A 79 13.52 1.46 1.88
CA TYR A 79 14.63 0.55 2.15
C TYR A 79 14.38 -0.34 3.38
N ASP A 80 13.85 0.23 4.47
CA ASP A 80 13.56 -0.47 5.72
C ASP A 80 12.53 -1.59 5.54
N VAL A 81 11.47 -1.32 4.77
CA VAL A 81 10.43 -2.32 4.47
C VAL A 81 11.04 -3.50 3.69
N LEU A 82 11.84 -3.27 2.64
CA LEU A 82 12.49 -4.37 1.92
C LEU A 82 13.50 -5.12 2.80
N LYS A 83 14.21 -4.43 3.71
CA LYS A 83 15.08 -5.07 4.71
C LYS A 83 14.31 -6.01 5.63
N GLY A 84 13.11 -5.65 6.05
CA GLY A 84 12.21 -6.51 6.81
C GLY A 84 11.79 -7.74 6.01
N MET A 85 11.34 -7.54 4.80
CA MET A 85 10.90 -8.60 3.89
C MET A 85 12.00 -9.60 3.51
N HIS A 86 13.24 -9.13 3.40
CA HIS A 86 14.39 -10.02 3.16
C HIS A 86 14.57 -11.05 4.28
N ARG A 87 14.31 -10.68 5.55
CA ARG A 87 14.39 -11.61 6.68
C ARG A 87 13.33 -12.70 6.63
N GLU A 88 12.25 -12.45 5.90
CA GLU A 88 11.13 -13.38 5.73
C GLU A 88 11.18 -14.15 4.40
N ASN A 89 12.29 -14.04 3.66
CA ASN A 89 12.50 -14.69 2.37
C ASN A 89 11.47 -14.26 1.30
N VAL A 90 11.07 -13.00 1.30
CA VAL A 90 10.29 -12.40 0.21
C VAL A 90 11.21 -12.16 -0.98
N VAL A 91 10.78 -12.55 -2.17
CA VAL A 91 11.56 -12.42 -3.42
C VAL A 91 10.98 -11.36 -4.38
N TYR A 92 9.69 -11.03 -4.20
CA TYR A 92 9.01 -9.97 -4.93
C TYR A 92 8.02 -9.26 -4.01
N ALA A 93 7.96 -7.94 -4.08
CA ALA A 93 7.04 -7.14 -3.27
C ALA A 93 6.41 -5.99 -4.07
N GLU A 94 5.11 -5.77 -3.91
CA GLU A 94 4.43 -4.55 -4.34
C GLU A 94 4.14 -3.65 -3.14
N ILE A 95 4.94 -2.60 -3.04
CA ILE A 95 4.83 -1.61 -1.96
C ILE A 95 3.90 -0.50 -2.40
N ARG A 96 2.94 -0.12 -1.54
CA ARG A 96 1.97 0.93 -1.84
C ARG A 96 1.98 2.04 -0.82
N PHE A 97 1.71 3.26 -1.25
CA PHE A 97 1.52 4.43 -0.39
C PHE A 97 0.83 5.57 -1.15
N ALA A 98 0.37 6.56 -0.42
CA ALA A 98 -0.27 7.75 -0.98
C ALA A 98 0.73 8.92 -1.07
N PRO A 99 1.29 9.23 -2.26
CA PRO A 99 2.32 10.27 -2.39
C PRO A 99 1.89 11.64 -1.90
N LEU A 100 0.61 12.00 -2.09
CA LEU A 100 0.09 13.32 -1.68
C LEU A 100 0.07 13.53 -0.17
N LEU A 101 0.14 12.47 0.66
CA LEU A 101 0.25 12.60 2.11
C LEU A 101 1.65 13.01 2.58
N SER A 102 2.66 12.88 1.70
CA SER A 102 4.03 13.31 1.95
C SER A 102 4.40 14.57 1.14
N GLU A 103 3.53 15.00 0.21
CA GLU A 103 3.73 16.23 -0.54
C GLU A 103 3.63 17.47 0.37
N ASN A 104 4.56 18.40 0.20
CA ASN A 104 4.61 19.64 0.98
C ASN A 104 5.36 20.74 0.20
N GLU A 105 5.50 21.93 0.75
CA GLU A 105 6.16 23.06 0.09
C GLU A 105 7.60 22.78 -0.40
N ARG A 106 8.27 21.76 0.14
CA ARG A 106 9.66 21.39 -0.19
C ARG A 106 9.76 20.20 -1.10
N MET A 107 8.70 19.42 -1.24
CA MET A 107 8.71 18.12 -1.91
C MET A 107 7.42 17.93 -2.72
N SER A 108 7.52 18.02 -4.04
CA SER A 108 6.40 17.77 -4.95
C SER A 108 6.06 16.27 -5.02
N CYS A 109 4.90 15.93 -5.57
CA CYS A 109 4.46 14.54 -5.77
C CYS A 109 5.51 13.70 -6.54
N GLU A 110 6.14 14.26 -7.58
CA GLU A 110 7.21 13.63 -8.35
C GLU A 110 8.40 13.27 -7.44
N ARG A 111 8.88 14.23 -6.64
CA ARG A 111 10.00 14.02 -5.72
C ARG A 111 9.68 13.01 -4.62
N VAL A 112 8.43 12.95 -4.19
CA VAL A 112 7.95 11.92 -3.25
C VAL A 112 8.08 10.53 -3.85
N ILE A 113 7.61 10.34 -5.09
CA ILE A 113 7.72 9.07 -5.82
C ILE A 113 9.18 8.71 -6.06
N GLU A 114 10.00 9.64 -6.56
CA GLU A 114 11.44 9.44 -6.79
C GLU A 114 12.19 8.99 -5.52
N ALA A 115 11.90 9.62 -4.37
CA ALA A 115 12.54 9.28 -3.11
C ALA A 115 12.17 7.86 -2.65
N ALA A 116 10.91 7.45 -2.79
CA ALA A 116 10.48 6.09 -2.50
C ALA A 116 11.16 5.07 -3.42
N LEU A 117 11.16 5.32 -4.73
CA LEU A 117 11.83 4.46 -5.73
C LEU A 117 13.32 4.30 -5.44
N LYS A 118 14.02 5.39 -5.08
CA LYS A 118 15.42 5.34 -4.71
C LYS A 118 15.70 4.42 -3.51
N GLY A 119 14.81 4.42 -2.52
CA GLY A 119 14.89 3.50 -1.40
C GLY A 119 14.67 2.05 -1.80
N LEU A 120 13.66 1.79 -2.66
CA LEU A 120 13.37 0.47 -3.21
C LEU A 120 14.50 -0.06 -4.08
N ASP A 121 15.08 0.77 -4.96
CA ASP A 121 16.24 0.40 -5.81
C ASP A 121 17.45 0.00 -4.97
N ARG A 122 17.72 0.75 -3.90
CA ARG A 122 18.79 0.40 -2.97
C ARG A 122 18.49 -0.92 -2.26
N GLY A 123 17.26 -1.14 -1.79
CA GLY A 123 16.84 -2.39 -1.17
C GLY A 123 16.91 -3.57 -2.14
N LYS A 124 16.46 -3.41 -3.39
CA LYS A 124 16.60 -4.42 -4.45
C LYS A 124 18.07 -4.80 -4.64
N LYS A 125 18.97 -3.82 -4.74
CA LYS A 125 20.41 -4.06 -4.90
C LYS A 125 21.01 -4.83 -3.73
N ASP A 126 20.64 -4.47 -2.50
CA ASP A 126 21.27 -5.02 -1.29
C ASP A 126 20.68 -6.37 -0.88
N PHE A 127 19.39 -6.61 -1.17
CA PHE A 127 18.63 -7.79 -0.69
C PHE A 127 18.19 -8.74 -1.81
N GLY A 128 18.27 -8.33 -3.08
CA GLY A 128 17.87 -9.18 -4.22
C GLY A 128 16.34 -9.33 -4.35
N ILE A 129 15.55 -8.43 -3.76
CA ILE A 129 14.08 -8.44 -3.86
C ILE A 129 13.65 -7.61 -5.07
N GLU A 130 12.93 -8.22 -6.00
CA GLU A 130 12.24 -7.49 -7.05
C GLU A 130 11.04 -6.73 -6.48
N TYR A 131 10.73 -5.56 -7.03
CA TYR A 131 9.62 -4.76 -6.50
C TYR A 131 8.79 -4.08 -7.60
N GLY A 132 7.56 -3.71 -7.23
CA GLY A 132 6.73 -2.72 -7.89
C GLY A 132 6.26 -1.68 -6.89
N LEU A 133 6.24 -0.40 -7.27
CA LEU A 133 5.64 0.65 -6.48
C LEU A 133 4.21 0.90 -6.96
N ILE A 134 3.24 0.84 -6.06
CA ILE A 134 1.84 1.20 -6.31
C ILE A 134 1.56 2.54 -5.63
N VAL A 135 0.98 3.49 -6.36
CA VAL A 135 0.62 4.81 -5.84
C VAL A 135 -0.87 4.88 -5.55
N CYS A 136 -1.23 5.30 -4.33
CA CYS A 136 -2.61 5.32 -3.88
C CYS A 136 -3.28 6.69 -4.09
N ALA A 137 -4.38 6.70 -4.82
CA ALA A 137 -5.40 7.72 -4.68
C ALA A 137 -6.09 7.54 -3.33
N MET A 138 -6.47 8.64 -2.69
CA MET A 138 -7.10 8.59 -1.37
C MET A 138 -8.58 8.96 -1.46
N ARG A 139 -9.41 8.17 -0.81
CA ARG A 139 -10.88 8.35 -0.83
C ARG A 139 -11.36 9.68 -0.26
N HIS A 140 -10.57 10.30 0.63
CA HIS A 140 -10.89 11.62 1.22
C HIS A 140 -10.28 12.80 0.46
N HIS A 141 -9.47 12.56 -0.58
CA HIS A 141 -8.93 13.61 -1.43
C HIS A 141 -9.94 14.03 -2.50
N SER A 142 -9.81 15.26 -3.00
CA SER A 142 -10.61 15.73 -4.13
C SER A 142 -10.27 14.96 -5.42
N GLU A 143 -11.21 14.91 -6.35
CA GLU A 143 -10.99 14.31 -7.66
C GLU A 143 -9.80 14.96 -8.39
N GLU A 144 -9.66 16.29 -8.30
CA GLU A 144 -8.55 17.04 -8.89
C GLU A 144 -7.18 16.58 -8.32
N GLN A 145 -7.07 16.46 -7.00
CA GLN A 145 -5.86 15.98 -6.35
C GLN A 145 -5.51 14.56 -6.81
N ASN A 146 -6.49 13.66 -6.79
CA ASN A 146 -6.29 12.28 -7.22
C ASN A 146 -5.92 12.18 -8.71
N ARG A 147 -6.57 12.97 -9.60
CA ARG A 147 -6.21 13.00 -11.03
C ARG A 147 -4.80 13.51 -11.26
N ARG A 148 -4.38 14.55 -10.56
CA ARG A 148 -3.00 15.07 -10.63
C ARG A 148 -2.00 14.00 -10.20
N MET A 149 -2.26 13.31 -9.11
CA MET A 149 -1.40 12.21 -8.63
C MET A 149 -1.31 11.08 -9.66
N LEU A 150 -2.44 10.64 -10.24
CA LEU A 150 -2.44 9.60 -11.27
C LEU A 150 -1.66 10.01 -12.53
N HIS A 151 -1.76 11.28 -12.92
CA HIS A 151 -0.98 11.82 -14.04
C HIS A 151 0.53 11.75 -13.76
N THR A 152 0.95 12.22 -12.58
CA THR A 152 2.34 12.12 -12.14
C THR A 152 2.81 10.66 -12.09
N ALA A 153 2.02 9.76 -11.50
CA ALA A 153 2.35 8.34 -11.41
C ALA A 153 2.58 7.69 -12.79
N ARG A 154 1.81 8.13 -13.81
CA ARG A 154 1.94 7.62 -15.17
C ARG A 154 3.34 7.88 -15.76
N GLU A 155 4.00 8.97 -15.38
CA GLU A 155 5.35 9.29 -15.86
C GLU A 155 6.41 8.30 -15.35
N PHE A 156 6.13 7.66 -14.21
CA PHE A 156 7.00 6.64 -13.61
C PHE A 156 6.60 5.20 -13.94
N LEU A 157 5.55 5.00 -14.75
CA LEU A 157 5.12 3.66 -15.14
C LEU A 157 6.24 2.94 -15.94
N GLY A 158 6.66 1.78 -15.42
CA GLY A 158 7.77 1.00 -15.96
C GLY A 158 9.16 1.48 -15.49
N ALA A 159 9.23 2.62 -14.77
CA ALA A 159 10.43 3.10 -14.09
C ALA A 159 10.37 2.84 -12.56
N GLY A 160 9.67 1.78 -12.17
CA GLY A 160 9.49 1.35 -10.78
C GLY A 160 8.03 1.43 -10.31
N VAL A 161 7.24 2.39 -10.78
CA VAL A 161 5.78 2.36 -10.59
C VAL A 161 5.17 1.29 -11.49
N CYS A 162 4.32 0.42 -10.93
CA CYS A 162 3.66 -0.67 -11.64
C CYS A 162 2.14 -0.49 -11.73
N ALA A 163 1.51 0.21 -10.79
CA ALA A 163 0.06 0.41 -10.76
C ALA A 163 -0.35 1.60 -9.89
N ALA A 164 -1.62 1.98 -9.99
CA ALA A 164 -2.32 2.82 -9.04
C ALA A 164 -3.22 1.99 -8.11
N ASP A 165 -3.73 2.60 -7.05
CA ASP A 165 -4.68 2.01 -6.11
C ASP A 165 -5.67 3.07 -5.61
N LEU A 166 -6.76 2.63 -4.96
CA LEU A 166 -7.67 3.48 -4.19
C LEU A 166 -7.67 3.00 -2.73
N ALA A 167 -7.17 3.84 -1.84
CA ALA A 167 -7.07 3.52 -0.41
C ALA A 167 -7.83 4.52 0.47
N GLY A 168 -7.96 4.20 1.76
CA GLY A 168 -8.64 5.02 2.76
C GLY A 168 -10.03 4.48 3.12
N ALA A 169 -10.77 5.22 3.95
CA ALA A 169 -12.01 4.78 4.59
C ALA A 169 -13.12 4.45 3.56
N GLU A 170 -13.40 3.17 3.38
CA GLU A 170 -14.37 2.68 2.38
C GLU A 170 -15.81 3.03 2.72
N VAL A 171 -16.19 3.02 4.00
CA VAL A 171 -17.58 3.23 4.42
C VAL A 171 -18.11 4.62 4.07
N PRO A 172 -17.41 5.74 4.42
CA PRO A 172 -17.89 7.07 4.06
C PRO A 172 -17.69 7.43 2.59
N TYR A 173 -16.83 6.70 1.87
CA TYR A 173 -16.45 6.99 0.49
C TYR A 173 -16.51 5.73 -0.38
N PRO A 174 -17.72 5.29 -0.80
CA PRO A 174 -17.90 4.08 -1.58
C PRO A 174 -17.26 4.18 -2.97
N MET A 175 -16.96 3.03 -3.58
CA MET A 175 -16.29 2.93 -4.89
C MET A 175 -17.04 3.65 -6.01
N SER A 176 -18.37 3.71 -5.94
CA SER A 176 -19.21 4.42 -6.92
C SER A 176 -18.83 5.89 -7.13
N GLY A 177 -18.26 6.54 -6.11
CA GLY A 177 -17.76 7.92 -6.20
C GLY A 177 -16.44 8.07 -6.99
N PHE A 178 -15.78 6.97 -7.35
CA PHE A 178 -14.44 6.98 -7.98
C PHE A 178 -14.41 6.36 -9.39
N MET A 179 -15.57 6.00 -9.93
CA MET A 179 -15.68 5.39 -11.25
C MET A 179 -15.02 6.24 -12.35
N GLU A 180 -15.26 7.55 -12.36
CA GLU A 180 -14.68 8.46 -13.35
C GLU A 180 -13.16 8.65 -13.17
N LEU A 181 -12.68 8.61 -11.93
CA LEU A 181 -11.25 8.66 -11.63
C LEU A 181 -10.51 7.45 -12.24
N PHE A 182 -11.06 6.25 -12.10
CA PHE A 182 -10.41 5.04 -12.61
C PHE A 182 -10.63 4.82 -14.11
N LYS A 183 -11.72 5.33 -14.69
CA LYS A 183 -11.81 5.49 -16.15
C LYS A 183 -10.71 6.39 -16.70
N TYR A 184 -10.36 7.46 -15.97
CA TYR A 184 -9.23 8.32 -16.32
C TYR A 184 -7.88 7.58 -16.19
N ALA A 185 -7.65 6.83 -15.11
CA ALA A 185 -6.45 5.98 -14.99
C ALA A 185 -6.31 5.03 -16.18
N LYS A 186 -7.41 4.41 -16.61
CA LYS A 186 -7.43 3.54 -17.79
C LYS A 186 -7.09 4.29 -19.09
N GLN A 187 -7.57 5.53 -19.26
CA GLN A 187 -7.21 6.38 -20.40
C GLN A 187 -5.72 6.73 -20.40
N LEU A 188 -5.10 6.89 -19.24
CA LEU A 188 -3.66 7.06 -19.09
C LEU A 188 -2.87 5.77 -19.38
N GLY A 189 -3.52 4.62 -19.52
CA GLY A 189 -2.86 3.32 -19.62
C GLY A 189 -2.13 2.92 -18.34
N LEU A 190 -2.61 3.40 -17.18
CA LEU A 190 -2.07 3.07 -15.87
C LEU A 190 -2.85 1.88 -15.30
N PRO A 191 -2.22 0.71 -15.09
CA PRO A 191 -2.85 -0.42 -14.40
C PRO A 191 -3.26 -0.04 -12.98
N PHE A 192 -4.30 -0.67 -12.43
CA PHE A 192 -4.72 -0.36 -11.08
C PHE A 192 -5.34 -1.54 -10.34
N THR A 193 -5.11 -1.55 -9.04
CA THR A 193 -5.80 -2.36 -8.04
C THR A 193 -6.72 -1.45 -7.23
N ILE A 194 -7.69 -2.00 -6.53
CA ILE A 194 -8.62 -1.22 -5.70
C ILE A 194 -8.86 -1.93 -4.39
N HIS A 195 -8.70 -1.24 -3.25
CA HIS A 195 -9.23 -1.70 -1.98
C HIS A 195 -10.75 -1.71 -2.08
N ALA A 196 -11.36 -2.87 -2.04
CA ALA A 196 -12.81 -3.01 -2.16
C ALA A 196 -13.34 -4.18 -1.32
N GLY A 197 -14.46 -3.97 -0.66
CA GLY A 197 -15.12 -4.97 0.17
C GLY A 197 -14.38 -5.27 1.49
N GLU A 198 -13.52 -4.38 1.95
CA GLU A 198 -12.85 -4.48 3.25
C GLU A 198 -13.84 -4.31 4.41
N CYS A 199 -14.81 -3.42 4.25
CA CYS A 199 -15.82 -3.09 5.26
C CYS A 199 -17.19 -3.76 5.03
N GLY A 200 -17.23 -4.89 4.33
CA GLY A 200 -18.45 -5.70 4.19
C GLY A 200 -19.41 -5.27 3.07
N ASN A 201 -19.05 -4.29 2.23
CA ASN A 201 -19.88 -3.87 1.10
C ASN A 201 -19.45 -4.52 -0.21
N ALA A 202 -20.16 -5.56 -0.67
CA ALA A 202 -19.89 -6.27 -1.92
C ALA A 202 -20.08 -5.38 -3.16
N GLN A 203 -20.92 -4.32 -3.09
CA GLN A 203 -21.11 -3.40 -4.22
C GLN A 203 -19.81 -2.69 -4.60
N ASN A 204 -18.96 -2.36 -3.63
CA ASN A 204 -17.65 -1.76 -3.92
C ASN A 204 -16.75 -2.67 -4.76
N ILE A 205 -16.85 -4.00 -4.58
CA ILE A 205 -16.13 -4.98 -5.40
C ILE A 205 -16.70 -4.99 -6.82
N ILE A 206 -18.03 -5.02 -6.95
CA ILE A 206 -18.71 -4.98 -8.25
C ILE A 206 -18.30 -3.73 -9.03
N ASP A 207 -18.39 -2.56 -8.41
CA ASP A 207 -18.01 -1.29 -9.03
C ASP A 207 -16.53 -1.27 -9.44
N ALA A 208 -15.63 -1.84 -8.63
CA ALA A 208 -14.21 -1.94 -8.94
C ALA A 208 -13.93 -2.85 -10.15
N VAL A 209 -14.66 -3.97 -10.26
CA VAL A 209 -14.58 -4.87 -11.43
C VAL A 209 -15.15 -4.20 -12.67
N GLU A 210 -16.30 -3.54 -12.55
CA GLU A 210 -16.95 -2.84 -13.68
C GLU A 210 -16.07 -1.74 -14.27
N VAL A 211 -15.32 -1.00 -13.44
CA VAL A 211 -14.39 0.02 -13.94
C VAL A 211 -13.14 -0.59 -14.55
N GLY A 212 -12.90 -1.87 -14.33
CA GLY A 212 -11.83 -2.65 -14.93
C GLY A 212 -10.55 -2.71 -14.07
N ALA A 213 -10.68 -2.84 -12.75
CA ALA A 213 -9.55 -3.10 -11.88
C ALA A 213 -8.87 -4.43 -12.25
N ASP A 214 -7.54 -4.42 -12.33
CA ASP A 214 -6.75 -5.62 -12.63
C ASP A 214 -6.74 -6.59 -11.45
N ARG A 215 -6.89 -6.06 -10.23
CA ARG A 215 -6.97 -6.82 -8.97
C ARG A 215 -7.82 -6.10 -7.94
N ILE A 216 -8.35 -6.86 -6.99
CA ILE A 216 -9.09 -6.37 -5.82
C ILE A 216 -8.24 -6.60 -4.57
N GLY A 217 -7.98 -5.53 -3.81
CA GLY A 217 -7.45 -5.61 -2.46
C GLY A 217 -8.56 -6.02 -1.48
N HIS A 218 -8.26 -6.88 -0.51
CA HIS A 218 -9.16 -7.47 0.48
C HIS A 218 -10.22 -8.40 -0.10
N GLY A 219 -11.27 -7.88 -0.72
CA GLY A 219 -12.36 -8.70 -1.29
C GLY A 219 -13.19 -9.49 -0.26
N ILE A 220 -13.07 -9.19 1.05
CA ILE A 220 -13.67 -9.98 2.15
C ILE A 220 -15.18 -10.06 2.01
N ALA A 221 -15.80 -8.99 1.51
CA ALA A 221 -17.25 -8.92 1.31
C ALA A 221 -17.78 -9.85 0.19
N MET A 222 -16.92 -10.54 -0.56
CA MET A 222 -17.35 -11.59 -1.50
C MET A 222 -17.94 -12.81 -0.78
N ARG A 223 -17.52 -13.07 0.45
CA ARG A 223 -17.96 -14.23 1.21
C ARG A 223 -19.49 -14.31 1.28
N GLY A 224 -20.05 -15.38 0.75
CA GLY A 224 -21.50 -15.60 0.69
C GLY A 224 -22.19 -15.03 -0.56
N HIS A 225 -21.46 -14.40 -1.47
CA HIS A 225 -21.94 -13.90 -2.77
C HIS A 225 -21.44 -14.79 -3.91
N GLY A 226 -21.88 -16.06 -3.95
CA GLY A 226 -21.36 -17.08 -4.88
C GLY A 226 -21.49 -16.74 -6.36
N ASP A 227 -22.36 -15.80 -6.75
CA ASP A 227 -22.43 -15.31 -8.14
C ASP A 227 -21.26 -14.37 -8.44
N LEU A 228 -20.89 -13.50 -7.50
CA LEU A 228 -19.73 -12.61 -7.60
C LEU A 228 -18.42 -13.42 -7.60
N GLU A 229 -18.31 -14.43 -6.74
CA GLU A 229 -17.16 -15.34 -6.68
C GLU A 229 -16.93 -16.10 -8.00
N ARG A 230 -17.97 -16.32 -8.82
CA ARG A 230 -17.88 -16.98 -10.14
C ARG A 230 -17.56 -16.03 -11.28
N GLN A 231 -17.73 -14.73 -11.10
CA GLN A 231 -17.46 -13.69 -12.11
C GLN A 231 -16.03 -13.17 -12.07
N LEU A 232 -15.37 -13.33 -10.93
CA LEU A 232 -13.98 -12.97 -10.68
C LEU A 232 -13.03 -14.15 -10.91
#